data_e22d05c15ba954f2363233186cb494e6
#
_entry.id   e22d05c15ba954f2363233186cb494e6
#
_cell.length_a   1.000
_cell.length_b   1.000
_cell.length_c   1.000
_cell.angle_alpha   90.00
_cell.angle_beta   90.00
_cell.angle_gamma   90.00
#
_symmetry.space_group_name_H-M   'P 1'
#
loop_
_entity.id
_entity.type
_entity.pdbx_description
1 polymer ?
#
loop_
_entity_poly.entity_id
_entity_poly.type
_entity_poly.pdbx_seq_one_letter_code
_entity_poly.pdbx_strand_id
1 'polypeptide(L)'
;MPAVDILTELKARSIEGVMFHDKMREYFLYLGLHGYAAMHSFHETEERLGAEKLTDYFMAQNGSLIPDKALTAPDVIPAQWYRMRRQDTDAQWRRRAVRDGMTAWRDWEKSTAVLLKDIIFRLASENETTYSRIAEQKLSDVESEIAGVEEIIFDLESIEYNLPIIIEKQPDIEKKYLTKITFLMTPVCTLGI
;
A
#
# COMPACT_ATOMS: atom_id res chain seq x y z
N MET A 1 -16.42 -16.64 -18.60
CA MET A 1 -14.99 -16.33 -18.55
C MET A 1 -14.53 -16.44 -17.10
N PRO A 2 -13.97 -17.58 -16.71
CA PRO A 2 -13.61 -17.81 -15.31
C PRO A 2 -12.57 -16.82 -14.76
N ALA A 3 -11.60 -16.40 -15.60
CA ALA A 3 -10.58 -15.44 -15.18
C ALA A 3 -11.13 -14.04 -14.80
N VAL A 4 -12.29 -13.64 -15.28
CA VAL A 4 -12.86 -12.30 -14.98
C VAL A 4 -13.13 -12.12 -13.49
N ASP A 5 -13.65 -13.14 -12.82
CA ASP A 5 -13.92 -13.09 -11.38
C ASP A 5 -12.63 -12.96 -10.58
N ILE A 6 -11.57 -13.68 -11.00
CA ILE A 6 -10.25 -13.61 -10.37
C ILE A 6 -9.62 -12.21 -10.56
N LEU A 7 -9.73 -11.66 -11.77
CA LEU A 7 -9.23 -10.32 -12.07
C LEU A 7 -10.03 -9.22 -11.34
N THR A 8 -11.33 -9.45 -11.14
CA THR A 8 -12.17 -8.57 -10.32
C THR A 8 -11.68 -8.54 -8.86
N GLU A 9 -11.25 -9.67 -8.30
CA GLU A 9 -10.65 -9.74 -6.97
C GLU A 9 -9.29 -9.03 -6.91
N LEU A 10 -8.45 -9.22 -7.92
CA LEU A 10 -7.15 -8.56 -8.01
C LEU A 10 -7.29 -7.03 -8.09
N LYS A 11 -8.19 -6.54 -8.95
CA LYS A 11 -8.52 -5.12 -9.06
C LYS A 11 -9.06 -4.57 -7.74
N ALA A 12 -10.02 -5.27 -7.14
CA ALA A 12 -10.63 -4.86 -5.87
C ALA A 12 -9.56 -4.74 -4.77
N ARG A 13 -8.63 -5.71 -4.66
CA ARG A 13 -7.56 -5.65 -3.67
C ARG A 13 -6.65 -4.44 -3.85
N SER A 14 -6.31 -4.07 -5.10
CA SER A 14 -5.53 -2.86 -5.35
C SER A 14 -6.28 -1.59 -4.94
N ILE A 15 -7.59 -1.50 -5.20
CA ILE A 15 -8.38 -0.33 -4.78
C ILE A 15 -8.54 -0.29 -3.25
N GLU A 16 -8.70 -1.44 -2.60
CA GLU A 16 -8.67 -1.54 -1.14
C GLU A 16 -7.31 -1.11 -0.57
N GLY A 17 -6.20 -1.40 -1.29
CA GLY A 17 -4.86 -0.89 -0.98
C GLY A 17 -4.76 0.63 -1.04
N VAL A 18 -5.34 1.26 -2.07
CA VAL A 18 -5.45 2.73 -2.14
C VAL A 18 -6.16 3.28 -0.89
N MET A 19 -7.29 2.67 -0.50
CA MET A 19 -8.06 3.11 0.68
C MET A 19 -7.30 2.88 1.98
N PHE A 20 -6.54 1.78 2.08
CA PHE A 20 -5.70 1.47 3.21
C PHE A 20 -4.60 2.53 3.38
N HIS A 21 -3.82 2.78 2.32
CA HIS A 21 -2.71 3.73 2.38
C HIS A 21 -3.17 5.17 2.58
N ASP A 22 -4.31 5.59 2.04
CA ASP A 22 -4.90 6.90 2.32
C ASP A 22 -5.23 7.06 3.81
N LYS A 23 -5.85 6.06 4.43
CA LYS A 23 -6.11 6.06 5.88
C LYS A 23 -4.82 6.10 6.71
N MET A 24 -3.82 5.32 6.32
CA MET A 24 -2.53 5.31 7.01
C MET A 24 -1.80 6.65 6.87
N ARG A 25 -1.88 7.29 5.69
CA ARG A 25 -1.39 8.64 5.46
C ARG A 25 -2.01 9.65 6.43
N GLU A 26 -3.34 9.66 6.54
CA GLU A 26 -4.06 10.52 7.48
C GLU A 26 -3.64 10.26 8.93
N TYR A 27 -3.49 8.99 9.29
CA TYR A 27 -3.05 8.59 10.62
C TYR A 27 -1.66 9.12 10.96
N PHE A 28 -0.67 8.97 10.09
CA PHE A 28 0.67 9.49 10.32
C PHE A 28 0.73 11.02 10.29
N LEU A 29 -0.09 11.69 9.46
CA LEU A 29 -0.26 13.15 9.54
C LEU A 29 -0.80 13.58 10.90
N TYR A 30 -1.82 12.88 11.41
CA TYR A 30 -2.36 13.14 12.74
C TYR A 30 -1.29 13.00 13.84
N LEU A 31 -0.39 12.04 13.74
CA LEU A 31 0.75 11.87 14.64
C LEU A 31 1.86 12.92 14.41
N GLY A 32 1.81 13.68 13.32
CA GLY A 32 2.85 14.65 12.92
C GLY A 32 4.08 14.00 12.31
N LEU A 33 3.92 12.84 11.71
CA LEU A 33 4.99 12.06 11.08
C LEU A 33 4.87 12.14 9.56
N HIS A 34 5.25 13.30 9.01
CA HIS A 34 5.08 13.66 7.60
C HIS A 34 5.85 12.72 6.65
N GLY A 35 7.02 12.24 7.06
CA GLY A 35 7.80 11.29 6.27
C GLY A 35 7.06 9.96 6.06
N TYR A 36 6.47 9.39 7.10
CA TYR A 36 5.66 8.18 6.97
C TYR A 36 4.36 8.43 6.20
N ALA A 37 3.76 9.62 6.36
CA ALA A 37 2.62 9.99 5.54
C ALA A 37 2.97 10.07 4.04
N ALA A 38 4.11 10.65 3.68
CA ALA A 38 4.60 10.71 2.30
C ALA A 38 4.89 9.29 1.74
N MET A 39 5.40 8.40 2.59
CA MET A 39 5.62 6.99 2.23
C MET A 39 4.30 6.30 1.86
N HIS A 40 3.24 6.48 2.66
CA HIS A 40 1.92 5.93 2.33
C HIS A 40 1.28 6.59 1.11
N SER A 41 1.52 7.89 0.85
CA SER A 41 1.10 8.51 -0.41
C SER A 41 1.79 7.91 -1.64
N PHE A 42 3.03 7.48 -1.51
CA PHE A 42 3.75 6.77 -2.56
C PHE A 42 3.08 5.41 -2.86
N HIS A 43 2.85 4.59 -1.84
CA HIS A 43 2.21 3.28 -2.00
C HIS A 43 0.75 3.38 -2.49
N GLU A 44 -0.01 4.40 -2.02
CA GLU A 44 -1.33 4.71 -2.57
C GLU A 44 -1.26 4.94 -4.09
N THR A 45 -0.27 5.69 -4.54
CA THR A 45 -0.06 5.98 -5.97
C THR A 45 0.31 4.71 -6.74
N GLU A 46 1.18 3.86 -6.20
CA GLU A 46 1.56 2.58 -6.83
C GLU A 46 0.36 1.65 -6.96
N GLU A 47 -0.48 1.52 -5.93
CA GLU A 47 -1.69 0.70 -5.97
C GLU A 47 -2.69 1.18 -7.01
N ARG A 48 -2.90 2.49 -7.10
CA ARG A 48 -3.77 3.11 -8.11
C ARG A 48 -3.29 2.83 -9.52
N LEU A 49 -2.01 3.07 -9.80
CA LEU A 49 -1.41 2.80 -11.11
C LEU A 49 -1.43 1.31 -11.46
N GLY A 50 -1.28 0.43 -10.48
CA GLY A 50 -1.41 -1.01 -10.67
C GLY A 50 -2.81 -1.42 -11.11
N ALA A 51 -3.85 -0.88 -10.46
CA ALA A 51 -5.25 -1.14 -10.83
C ALA A 51 -5.60 -0.59 -12.23
N GLU A 52 -5.10 0.61 -12.57
CA GLU A 52 -5.26 1.22 -13.89
C GLU A 52 -4.61 0.38 -14.99
N LYS A 53 -3.33 0.00 -14.82
CA LYS A 53 -2.61 -0.85 -15.77
C LYS A 53 -3.31 -2.19 -16.03
N LEU A 54 -3.80 -2.84 -14.97
CA LEU A 54 -4.55 -4.09 -15.09
C LEU A 54 -5.81 -3.88 -15.92
N THR A 55 -6.56 -2.80 -15.65
CA THR A 55 -7.80 -2.46 -16.36
C THR A 55 -7.54 -2.15 -17.83
N ASP A 56 -6.54 -1.33 -18.13
CA ASP A 56 -6.16 -0.95 -19.48
C ASP A 56 -5.71 -2.16 -20.30
N TYR A 57 -4.90 -3.02 -19.70
CA TYR A 57 -4.46 -4.25 -20.36
C TYR A 57 -5.64 -5.18 -20.66
N PHE A 58 -6.53 -5.39 -19.68
CA PHE A 58 -7.72 -6.22 -19.89
C PHE A 58 -8.63 -5.65 -20.98
N MET A 59 -8.87 -4.34 -20.97
CA MET A 59 -9.68 -3.65 -21.97
C MET A 59 -9.07 -3.79 -23.38
N ALA A 60 -7.76 -3.63 -23.50
CA ALA A 60 -7.07 -3.78 -24.78
C ALA A 60 -7.17 -5.21 -25.36
N GLN A 61 -7.18 -6.24 -24.50
CA GLN A 61 -7.26 -7.64 -24.93
C GLN A 61 -8.70 -8.12 -25.19
N ASN A 62 -9.67 -7.64 -24.42
CA ASN A 62 -11.02 -8.19 -24.39
C ASN A 62 -12.10 -7.22 -24.88
N GLY A 63 -11.77 -5.96 -25.12
CA GLY A 63 -12.73 -4.93 -25.54
C GLY A 63 -13.81 -4.61 -24.49
N SER A 64 -13.59 -4.98 -23.23
CA SER A 64 -14.53 -4.79 -22.12
C SER A 64 -13.79 -4.38 -20.85
N LEU A 65 -14.51 -3.88 -19.84
CA LEU A 65 -13.96 -3.54 -18.54
C LEU A 65 -13.97 -4.74 -17.58
N ILE A 66 -13.01 -4.77 -16.68
CA ILE A 66 -13.09 -5.67 -15.51
C ILE A 66 -14.25 -5.18 -14.63
N PRO A 67 -15.22 -6.05 -14.27
CA PRO A 67 -16.32 -5.66 -13.39
C PRO A 67 -15.83 -5.11 -12.05
N ASP A 68 -16.61 -4.27 -11.42
CA ASP A 68 -16.35 -3.81 -10.07
C ASP A 68 -16.94 -4.78 -9.04
N LYS A 69 -16.24 -4.93 -7.92
CA LYS A 69 -16.70 -5.66 -6.74
C LYS A 69 -16.97 -4.67 -5.62
N ALA A 70 -17.89 -5.00 -4.73
CA ALA A 70 -18.09 -4.24 -3.51
C ALA A 70 -16.78 -4.22 -2.70
N LEU A 71 -16.30 -3.02 -2.40
CA LEU A 71 -15.07 -2.80 -1.64
C LEU A 71 -15.38 -2.76 -0.14
N THR A 72 -14.47 -3.31 0.65
CA THR A 72 -14.51 -3.17 2.10
C THR A 72 -13.39 -2.23 2.51
N ALA A 73 -13.75 -1.06 3.05
CA ALA A 73 -12.76 -0.16 3.61
C ALA A 73 -12.02 -0.86 4.75
N PRO A 74 -10.68 -0.98 4.68
CA PRO A 74 -9.92 -1.61 5.74
C PRO A 74 -10.12 -0.90 7.07
N ASP A 75 -10.56 -1.60 8.10
CA ASP A 75 -10.69 -1.06 9.46
C ASP A 75 -9.37 -1.29 10.21
N VAL A 76 -8.38 -0.47 9.88
CA VAL A 76 -6.99 -0.69 10.28
C VAL A 76 -6.62 0.03 11.55
N ILE A 77 -7.36 1.08 11.87
CA ILE A 77 -7.04 1.97 12.98
C ILE A 77 -8.22 1.98 13.95
N PRO A 78 -7.99 1.62 15.23
CA PRO A 78 -9.04 1.66 16.23
C PRO A 78 -9.71 3.04 16.27
N ALA A 79 -11.04 3.08 16.18
CA ALA A 79 -11.84 4.31 16.12
C ALA A 79 -11.55 5.28 17.28
N GLN A 80 -11.11 4.78 18.43
CA GLN A 80 -10.73 5.60 19.58
C GLN A 80 -9.55 6.53 19.28
N TRP A 81 -8.64 6.17 18.35
CA TRP A 81 -7.48 6.97 18.00
C TRP A 81 -7.89 8.29 17.33
N TYR A 82 -8.97 8.32 16.57
CA TYR A 82 -9.49 9.53 15.95
C TYR A 82 -10.25 10.46 16.91
N ARG A 83 -10.55 10.01 18.14
CA ARG A 83 -11.30 10.80 19.12
C ARG A 83 -10.43 11.63 20.06
N MET A 84 -9.12 11.36 20.08
CA MET A 84 -8.19 12.10 20.92
C MET A 84 -7.60 13.29 20.17
N ARG A 85 -7.56 14.45 20.79
CA ARG A 85 -6.81 15.58 20.23
C ARG A 85 -5.32 15.32 20.36
N ARG A 86 -4.53 15.66 19.35
CA ARG A 86 -3.08 15.47 19.35
C ARG A 86 -2.39 16.05 20.60
N GLN A 87 -2.86 17.21 21.06
CA GLN A 87 -2.33 17.89 22.23
C GLN A 87 -2.61 17.15 23.54
N ASP A 88 -3.62 16.28 23.57
CA ASP A 88 -4.03 15.51 24.75
C ASP A 88 -3.31 14.16 24.83
N THR A 89 -2.41 13.86 23.88
CA THR A 89 -1.67 12.62 23.81
C THR A 89 -0.30 12.73 24.52
N ASP A 90 -0.02 11.79 25.40
CA ASP A 90 1.32 11.66 26.02
C ASP A 90 2.31 10.90 25.10
N ALA A 91 3.58 10.91 25.52
CA ALA A 91 4.64 10.25 24.77
C ALA A 91 4.45 8.73 24.68
N GLN A 92 3.93 8.10 25.72
CA GLN A 92 3.69 6.65 25.75
C GLN A 92 2.59 6.27 24.76
N TRP A 93 1.51 7.06 24.72
CA TRP A 93 0.44 6.89 23.76
C TRP A 93 0.94 7.00 22.31
N ARG A 94 1.75 8.03 22.00
CA ARG A 94 2.31 8.23 20.67
C ARG A 94 3.24 7.10 20.24
N ARG A 95 4.07 6.58 21.15
CA ARG A 95 4.93 5.41 20.87
C ARG A 95 4.10 4.19 20.49
N ARG A 96 3.04 3.92 21.26
CA ARG A 96 2.10 2.83 20.92
C ARG A 96 1.45 3.06 19.56
N ALA A 97 1.00 4.30 19.30
CA ALA A 97 0.38 4.65 18.03
C ALA A 97 1.31 4.38 16.84
N VAL A 98 2.57 4.76 16.90
CA VAL A 98 3.56 4.47 15.85
C VAL A 98 3.71 2.96 15.66
N ARG A 99 3.87 2.20 16.75
CA ARG A 99 3.96 0.74 16.69
C ARG A 99 2.74 0.12 16.03
N ASP A 100 1.55 0.49 16.47
CA ASP A 100 0.29 -0.06 15.97
C ASP A 100 0.11 0.26 14.48
N GLY A 101 0.47 1.48 14.04
CA GLY A 101 0.43 1.85 12.63
C GLY A 101 1.37 1.00 11.77
N MET A 102 2.62 0.82 12.18
CA MET A 102 3.58 -0.03 11.45
C MET A 102 3.16 -1.51 11.44
N THR A 103 2.63 -2.00 12.56
CA THR A 103 2.10 -3.37 12.64
C THR A 103 0.91 -3.57 11.70
N ALA A 104 -0.02 -2.62 11.67
CA ALA A 104 -1.18 -2.66 10.79
C ALA A 104 -0.75 -2.69 9.31
N TRP A 105 0.25 -1.89 8.93
CA TRP A 105 0.79 -1.91 7.57
C TRP A 105 1.39 -3.27 7.23
N ARG A 106 2.31 -3.79 8.04
CA ARG A 106 2.90 -5.12 7.83
C ARG A 106 1.83 -6.21 7.68
N ASP A 107 0.82 -6.19 8.53
CA ASP A 107 -0.22 -7.23 8.54
C ASP A 107 -1.14 -7.12 7.32
N TRP A 108 -1.40 -5.89 6.83
CA TRP A 108 -2.08 -5.64 5.56
C TRP A 108 -1.32 -6.26 4.39
N GLU A 109 -0.01 -5.98 4.27
CA GLU A 109 0.82 -6.51 3.18
C GLU A 109 0.92 -8.04 3.24
N LYS A 110 1.06 -8.62 4.43
CA LYS A 110 1.04 -10.08 4.59
C LYS A 110 -0.29 -10.70 4.13
N SER A 111 -1.41 -10.05 4.43
CA SER A 111 -2.71 -10.52 3.96
C SER A 111 -2.85 -10.39 2.44
N THR A 112 -2.28 -9.33 1.85
CA THR A 112 -2.23 -9.13 0.39
C THR A 112 -1.39 -10.20 -0.29
N ALA A 113 -0.23 -10.53 0.26
CA ALA A 113 0.63 -11.59 -0.27
C ALA A 113 -0.07 -12.96 -0.27
N VAL A 114 -0.83 -13.29 0.79
CA VAL A 114 -1.61 -14.53 0.85
C VAL A 114 -2.67 -14.58 -0.25
N LEU A 115 -3.42 -13.49 -0.43
CA LEU A 115 -4.44 -13.40 -1.49
C LEU A 115 -3.82 -13.50 -2.88
N LEU A 116 -2.69 -12.83 -3.13
CA LEU A 116 -2.01 -12.87 -4.42
C LEU A 116 -1.52 -14.28 -4.77
N LYS A 117 -1.01 -15.04 -3.80
CA LYS A 117 -0.62 -16.45 -4.01
C LYS A 117 -1.81 -17.33 -4.43
N ASP A 118 -2.98 -17.13 -3.84
CA ASP A 118 -4.21 -17.81 -4.27
C ASP A 118 -4.63 -17.38 -5.69
N ILE A 119 -4.63 -16.09 -5.98
CA ILE A 119 -4.95 -15.56 -7.31
C ILE A 119 -4.02 -16.14 -8.38
N ILE A 120 -2.71 -16.16 -8.14
CA ILE A 120 -1.72 -16.73 -9.07
C ILE A 120 -2.02 -18.21 -9.34
N PHE A 121 -2.28 -18.99 -8.30
CA PHE A 121 -2.62 -20.41 -8.42
C PHE A 121 -3.89 -20.62 -9.27
N ARG A 122 -4.93 -19.84 -9.04
CA ARG A 122 -6.20 -19.93 -9.78
C ARG A 122 -6.01 -19.52 -11.25
N LEU A 123 -5.30 -18.42 -11.52
CA LEU A 123 -5.01 -17.96 -12.90
C LEU A 123 -4.17 -19.01 -13.66
N ALA A 124 -3.18 -19.61 -13.02
CA ALA A 124 -2.38 -20.68 -13.63
C ALA A 124 -3.23 -21.92 -13.94
N SER A 125 -4.16 -22.29 -13.06
CA SER A 125 -5.08 -23.41 -13.27
C SER A 125 -6.03 -23.21 -14.47
N GLU A 126 -6.29 -21.96 -14.84
CA GLU A 126 -7.10 -21.57 -16.00
C GLU A 126 -6.27 -21.26 -17.26
N ASN A 127 -4.95 -21.52 -17.23
CA ASN A 127 -3.98 -21.21 -18.29
C ASN A 127 -3.89 -19.72 -18.64
N GLU A 128 -4.23 -18.83 -17.72
CA GLU A 128 -4.17 -17.37 -17.88
C GLU A 128 -2.76 -16.83 -17.55
N THR A 129 -1.77 -17.29 -18.30
CA THR A 129 -0.34 -17.05 -18.03
C THR A 129 0.05 -15.58 -17.96
N THR A 130 -0.57 -14.72 -18.77
CA THR A 130 -0.23 -13.29 -18.78
C THR A 130 -0.71 -12.60 -17.51
N TYR A 131 -1.94 -12.88 -17.09
CA TYR A 131 -2.48 -12.32 -15.85
C TYR A 131 -1.80 -12.91 -14.62
N SER A 132 -1.39 -14.19 -14.67
CA SER A 132 -0.55 -14.79 -13.62
C SER A 132 0.75 -14.01 -13.44
N ARG A 133 1.44 -13.64 -14.52
CA ARG A 133 2.67 -12.83 -14.45
C ARG A 133 2.45 -11.43 -13.87
N ILE A 134 1.32 -10.80 -14.16
CA ILE A 134 0.96 -9.50 -13.56
C ILE A 134 0.78 -9.65 -12.05
N ALA A 135 0.09 -10.71 -11.61
CA ALA A 135 -0.10 -11.00 -10.20
C ALA A 135 1.22 -11.40 -9.50
N GLU A 136 2.11 -12.14 -10.18
CA GLU A 136 3.45 -12.51 -9.70
C GLU A 136 4.32 -11.27 -9.49
N GLN A 137 4.30 -10.32 -10.44
CA GLN A 137 5.02 -9.05 -10.27
C GLN A 137 4.50 -8.28 -9.06
N LYS A 138 3.19 -8.14 -8.93
CA LYS A 138 2.58 -7.50 -7.76
C LYS A 138 2.95 -8.21 -6.45
N LEU A 139 3.00 -9.54 -6.44
CA LEU A 139 3.43 -10.30 -5.26
C LEU A 139 4.89 -9.98 -4.90
N SER A 140 5.78 -9.89 -5.88
CA SER A 140 7.18 -9.50 -5.66
C SER A 140 7.30 -8.11 -5.05
N ASP A 141 6.50 -7.15 -5.52
CA ASP A 141 6.48 -5.79 -4.98
C ASP A 141 5.98 -5.79 -3.52
N VAL A 142 4.90 -6.50 -3.22
CA VAL A 142 4.35 -6.67 -1.86
C VAL A 142 5.34 -7.38 -0.92
N GLU A 143 6.04 -8.42 -1.37
CA GLU A 143 7.07 -9.10 -0.56
C GLU A 143 8.25 -8.17 -0.25
N SER A 144 8.62 -7.29 -1.19
CA SER A 144 9.61 -6.23 -0.95
C SER A 144 9.13 -5.18 0.06
N GLU A 145 7.85 -4.82 0.02
CA GLU A 145 7.25 -3.92 1.00
C GLU A 145 7.21 -4.54 2.40
N ILE A 146 6.84 -5.82 2.51
CA ILE A 146 6.89 -6.55 3.80
C ILE A 146 8.29 -6.49 4.39
N ALA A 147 9.32 -6.78 3.59
CA ALA A 147 10.71 -6.71 4.05
C ALA A 147 11.08 -5.28 4.52
N GLY A 148 10.68 -4.27 3.75
CA GLY A 148 10.93 -2.87 4.10
C GLY A 148 10.24 -2.42 5.38
N VAL A 149 8.98 -2.78 5.60
CA VAL A 149 8.27 -2.42 6.84
C VAL A 149 8.79 -3.19 8.05
N GLU A 150 9.22 -4.45 7.88
CA GLU A 150 9.86 -5.23 8.95
C GLU A 150 11.21 -4.62 9.36
N GLU A 151 12.00 -4.11 8.41
CA GLU A 151 13.23 -3.36 8.69
C GLU A 151 12.93 -2.08 9.48
N ILE A 152 11.92 -1.32 9.07
CA ILE A 152 11.48 -0.11 9.80
C ILE A 152 11.05 -0.46 11.22
N ILE A 153 10.27 -1.53 11.41
CA ILE A 153 9.84 -1.97 12.75
C ILE A 153 11.04 -2.33 13.61
N PHE A 154 12.00 -3.09 13.08
CA PHE A 154 13.22 -3.46 13.78
C PHE A 154 14.03 -2.24 14.22
N ASP A 155 14.20 -1.26 13.32
CA ASP A 155 14.88 0.00 13.61
C ASP A 155 14.17 0.78 14.73
N LEU A 156 12.84 0.87 14.66
CA LEU A 156 12.02 1.56 15.64
C LEU A 156 12.08 0.87 17.02
N GLU A 157 12.10 -0.46 17.05
CA GLU A 157 12.29 -1.24 18.28
C GLU A 157 13.66 -1.00 18.88
N SER A 158 14.72 -0.94 18.09
CA SER A 158 16.08 -0.70 18.55
C SER A 158 16.26 0.64 19.27
N ILE A 159 15.45 1.63 18.94
CA ILE A 159 15.40 2.94 19.58
C ILE A 159 14.23 3.10 20.57
N GLU A 160 13.57 2.00 20.92
CA GLU A 160 12.40 1.96 21.83
C GLU A 160 11.28 2.94 21.41
N TYR A 161 11.06 3.11 20.10
CA TYR A 161 10.12 4.09 19.53
C TYR A 161 10.35 5.51 20.07
N ASN A 162 11.60 5.94 20.18
CA ASN A 162 11.98 7.26 20.70
C ASN A 162 11.50 8.37 19.74
N LEU A 163 10.44 9.08 20.12
CA LEU A 163 9.78 10.09 19.28
C LEU A 163 10.70 11.22 18.79
N PRO A 164 11.56 11.82 19.61
CA PRO A 164 12.54 12.79 19.13
C PRO A 164 13.39 12.29 17.96
N ILE A 165 13.91 11.06 18.05
CA ILE A 165 14.72 10.45 16.97
C ILE A 165 13.85 10.18 15.74
N ILE A 166 12.62 9.69 15.94
CA ILE A 166 11.68 9.43 14.84
C ILE A 166 11.35 10.75 14.10
N ILE A 167 11.07 11.83 14.84
CA ILE A 167 10.72 13.13 14.27
C ILE A 167 11.90 13.73 13.51
N GLU A 168 13.12 13.58 14.01
CA GLU A 168 14.34 14.08 13.36
C GLU A 168 14.54 13.46 11.97
N LYS A 169 14.18 12.19 11.78
CA LYS A 169 14.32 11.49 10.50
C LYS A 169 13.21 11.80 9.47
N GLN A 170 12.09 12.40 9.90
CA GLN A 170 10.92 12.58 9.02
C GLN A 170 11.22 13.42 7.75
N PRO A 171 11.99 14.54 7.80
CA PRO A 171 12.24 15.33 6.59
C PRO A 171 12.98 14.57 5.49
N ASP A 172 13.91 13.70 5.84
CA ASP A 172 14.65 12.89 4.86
C ASP A 172 13.77 11.82 4.23
N ILE A 173 12.93 11.17 5.04
CA ILE A 173 11.94 10.20 4.57
C ILE A 173 10.93 10.88 3.64
N GLU A 174 10.39 12.03 4.03
CA GLU A 174 9.45 12.82 3.23
C GLU A 174 10.05 13.17 1.88
N LYS A 175 11.24 13.77 1.85
CA LYS A 175 11.93 14.12 0.63
C LYS A 175 12.15 12.93 -0.30
N LYS A 176 12.57 11.78 0.26
CA LYS A 176 12.77 10.53 -0.49
C LYS A 176 11.49 10.10 -1.22
N TYR A 177 10.36 10.07 -0.52
CA TYR A 177 9.12 9.55 -1.08
C TYR A 177 8.40 10.55 -1.99
N LEU A 178 8.46 11.84 -1.71
CA LEU A 178 7.97 12.87 -2.65
C LEU A 178 8.74 12.84 -3.98
N THR A 179 10.04 12.59 -3.94
CA THR A 179 10.84 12.40 -5.16
C THR A 179 10.39 11.17 -5.95
N LYS A 180 10.12 10.05 -5.27
CA LYS A 180 9.60 8.83 -5.90
C LYS A 180 8.21 9.05 -6.55
N ILE A 181 7.29 9.72 -5.85
CA ILE A 181 5.97 10.07 -6.38
C ILE A 181 6.10 10.90 -7.67
N THR A 182 6.96 11.93 -7.64
CA THR A 182 7.21 12.78 -8.82
C THR A 182 7.69 11.95 -10.00
N PHE A 183 8.58 10.99 -9.77
CA PHE A 183 9.06 10.09 -10.83
C PHE A 183 7.96 9.19 -11.38
N LEU A 184 7.11 8.61 -10.53
CA LEU A 184 5.98 7.78 -10.98
C LEU A 184 4.96 8.56 -11.82
N MET A 185 4.71 9.81 -11.46
CA MET A 185 3.73 10.67 -12.14
C MET A 185 4.28 11.37 -13.37
N THR A 186 5.59 11.30 -13.63
CA THR A 186 6.18 11.89 -14.83
C THR A 186 5.87 10.99 -16.02
N PRO A 187 5.15 11.48 -17.05
CA PRO A 187 4.93 10.72 -18.26
C PRO A 187 6.29 10.33 -18.86
N VAL A 188 6.52 9.07 -19.10
CA VAL A 188 7.64 8.65 -19.94
C VAL A 188 7.34 9.21 -21.32
N CYS A 189 8.00 10.33 -21.68
CA CYS A 189 8.03 10.76 -23.07
C CYS A 189 8.64 9.60 -23.86
N THR A 190 7.80 8.75 -24.42
CA THR A 190 8.20 7.88 -25.52
C THR A 190 8.61 8.82 -26.65
N LEU A 191 9.93 9.09 -26.72
CA LEU A 191 10.54 9.61 -27.92
C LEU A 191 10.13 8.64 -29.03
N GLY A 192 9.15 9.08 -29.83
CA GLY A 192 8.76 8.36 -31.03
C GLY A 192 9.99 8.21 -31.92
N ILE A 193 10.32 7.01 -32.23
CA ILE A 193 11.12 6.62 -33.37
C ILE A 193 10.17 6.01 -34.40
#